data_706b65145a5218431321f5becf8c2ad4
#
_entry.id   706b65145a5218431321f5becf8c2ad4
#
_cell.length_a   1.000
_cell.length_b   1.000
_cell.length_c   1.000
_cell.angle_alpha   90.00
_cell.angle_beta   90.00
_cell.angle_gamma   90.00
#
_symmetry.space_group_name_H-M   'P 1'
#
loop_
_entity.id
_entity.type
_entity.pdbx_description
1 polymer ?
#
loop_
_entity_poly.entity_id
_entity_poly.type
_entity_poly.pdbx_seq_one_letter_code
_entity_poly.pdbx_strand_id
1 'polypeptide(L)'
;MSALYPGVHVLSCPTRWSDVDENGHINNARLVGYIQEGIYDLFCHHATAVRESLFPSGFIIARHEIDYLEQLHHRPEPLSVRLTVERIGRSSAHVEVNVCREPLTFMRARTVVVARDRESGRSRKLSQSERRFLSAFMSDPAVGRVPDPTRRDTVVAVAQAMAPAQRTAARSGAGVGASRGSRRRVRASVG
;
A
#
# COMPACT_ATOMS: atom_id res chain seq x y z
N MET A 1 16.56 14.57 2.23
CA MET A 1 16.37 14.70 0.76
C MET A 1 14.88 14.80 0.45
N SER A 2 14.22 15.92 0.79
CA SER A 2 12.75 16.10 0.63
C SER A 2 12.42 17.23 -0.36
N ALA A 3 13.27 17.44 -1.40
CA ALA A 3 13.14 18.60 -2.29
C ALA A 3 12.34 18.35 -3.59
N LEU A 4 11.90 17.12 -3.85
CA LEU A 4 11.24 16.77 -5.12
C LEU A 4 9.72 16.96 -5.13
N TYR A 5 9.08 17.04 -3.96
CA TYR A 5 7.61 17.13 -3.86
C TYR A 5 7.22 18.11 -2.74
N PRO A 6 7.13 19.43 -3.00
CA PRO A 6 6.65 20.37 -1.99
C PRO A 6 5.23 19.99 -1.55
N GLY A 7 4.98 20.02 -0.24
CA GLY A 7 3.69 19.64 0.33
C GLY A 7 3.43 18.14 0.43
N VAL A 8 4.42 17.28 0.13
CA VAL A 8 4.29 15.82 0.22
C VAL A 8 5.35 15.27 1.17
N HIS A 9 4.93 14.50 2.17
CA HIS A 9 5.84 13.68 2.95
C HIS A 9 6.12 12.37 2.23
N VAL A 10 7.37 11.92 2.18
CA VAL A 10 7.77 10.72 1.44
C VAL A 10 8.64 9.84 2.34
N LEU A 11 8.18 8.60 2.56
CA LEU A 11 8.94 7.55 3.23
C LEU A 11 9.39 6.50 2.21
N SER A 12 10.67 6.15 2.22
CA SER A 12 11.20 4.98 1.51
C SER A 12 11.03 3.74 2.38
N CYS A 13 10.23 2.77 1.91
CA CYS A 13 9.85 1.60 2.69
C CYS A 13 10.18 0.31 1.93
N PRO A 14 11.13 -0.53 2.40
CA PRO A 14 11.44 -1.80 1.75
C PRO A 14 10.29 -2.80 1.92
N THR A 15 10.04 -3.60 0.89
CA THR A 15 9.12 -4.74 0.99
C THR A 15 9.82 -5.91 1.68
N ARG A 16 9.04 -6.77 2.36
CA ARG A 16 9.55 -7.96 3.04
C ARG A 16 9.08 -9.20 2.29
N TRP A 17 9.97 -10.17 2.15
CA TRP A 17 9.60 -11.48 1.60
C TRP A 17 8.50 -12.16 2.42
N SER A 18 8.51 -11.99 3.74
CA SER A 18 7.49 -12.54 4.66
C SER A 18 6.08 -11.98 4.45
N ASP A 19 5.93 -10.91 3.67
CA ASP A 19 4.64 -10.30 3.40
C ASP A 19 3.97 -10.89 2.14
N VAL A 20 4.70 -11.76 1.39
CA VAL A 20 4.20 -12.42 0.18
C VAL A 20 3.26 -13.55 0.55
N ASP A 21 2.11 -13.62 -0.11
CA ASP A 21 1.11 -14.67 0.05
C ASP A 21 1.28 -15.81 -0.98
N GLU A 22 0.38 -16.78 -0.93
CA GLU A 22 0.37 -17.94 -1.82
C GLU A 22 0.17 -17.60 -3.30
N ASN A 23 -0.34 -16.40 -3.61
CA ASN A 23 -0.50 -15.91 -4.99
C ASN A 23 0.78 -15.23 -5.52
N GLY A 24 1.83 -15.13 -4.70
CA GLY A 24 3.08 -14.46 -5.07
C GLY A 24 3.02 -12.93 -4.98
N HIS A 25 1.99 -12.37 -4.37
CA HIS A 25 1.82 -10.94 -4.17
C HIS A 25 1.99 -10.57 -2.69
N ILE A 26 2.33 -9.30 -2.43
CA ILE A 26 2.25 -8.77 -1.07
C ILE A 26 0.79 -8.84 -0.63
N ASN A 27 0.53 -9.54 0.47
CA ASN A 27 -0.80 -9.74 1.01
C ASN A 27 -1.47 -8.38 1.34
N ASN A 28 -2.75 -8.23 0.99
CA ASN A 28 -3.51 -6.99 1.19
C ASN A 28 -3.52 -6.51 2.64
N ALA A 29 -3.58 -7.42 3.62
CA ALA A 29 -3.50 -7.06 5.04
C ALA A 29 -2.11 -6.50 5.42
N ARG A 30 -1.04 -6.94 4.75
CA ARG A 30 0.32 -6.42 4.94
C ARG A 30 0.49 -5.03 4.33
N LEU A 31 -0.22 -4.75 3.23
CA LEU A 31 -0.24 -3.42 2.61
C LEU A 31 -0.74 -2.31 3.57
N VAL A 32 -1.67 -2.63 4.47
CA VAL A 32 -2.10 -1.71 5.53
C VAL A 32 -0.92 -1.31 6.44
N GLY A 33 0.03 -2.21 6.66
CA GLY A 33 1.26 -1.93 7.41
C GLY A 33 2.09 -0.81 6.79
N TYR A 34 2.20 -0.75 5.45
CA TYR A 34 2.94 0.33 4.78
C TYR A 34 2.24 1.69 4.92
N ILE A 35 0.91 1.74 4.94
CA ILE A 35 0.16 2.96 5.28
C ILE A 35 0.53 3.40 6.69
N GLN A 36 0.55 2.46 7.63
CA GLN A 36 0.84 2.72 9.04
C GLN A 36 2.27 3.25 9.23
N GLU A 37 3.26 2.64 8.55
CA GLU A 37 4.65 3.11 8.58
C GLU A 37 4.77 4.57 8.12
N GLY A 38 4.12 4.94 7.01
CA GLY A 38 4.11 6.32 6.52
C GLY A 38 3.48 7.29 7.51
N ILE A 39 2.35 6.93 8.13
CA ILE A 39 1.68 7.77 9.13
C ILE A 39 2.55 7.92 10.38
N TYR A 40 3.16 6.85 10.88
CA TYR A 40 4.09 6.93 12.01
C TYR A 40 5.31 7.77 11.70
N ASP A 41 5.87 7.64 10.49
CA ASP A 41 7.01 8.44 10.09
C ASP A 41 6.67 9.93 10.07
N LEU A 42 5.53 10.34 9.51
CA LEU A 42 5.10 11.74 9.49
C LEU A 42 4.78 12.26 10.90
N PHE A 43 3.94 11.56 11.67
CA PHE A 43 3.36 12.07 12.93
C PHE A 43 4.25 11.85 14.15
N CYS A 44 5.21 10.89 14.09
CA CYS A 44 6.13 10.63 15.19
C CYS A 44 7.55 11.07 14.83
N HIS A 45 8.17 10.46 13.81
CA HIS A 45 9.59 10.65 13.54
C HIS A 45 9.86 12.04 12.96
N HIS A 46 9.13 12.42 11.91
CA HIS A 46 9.32 13.72 11.28
C HIS A 46 8.86 14.87 12.17
N ALA A 47 7.77 14.68 12.92
CA ALA A 47 7.28 15.66 13.88
C ALA A 47 8.23 15.91 15.06
N THR A 48 8.95 14.89 15.54
CA THR A 48 9.97 15.04 16.60
C THR A 48 11.26 15.68 16.11
N ALA A 49 11.58 15.58 14.82
CA ALA A 49 12.73 16.26 14.23
C ALA A 49 12.55 17.80 14.18
N VAL A 50 11.32 18.27 14.21
CA VAL A 50 10.97 19.68 14.40
C VAL A 50 10.98 19.93 15.91
N ARG A 51 11.82 20.83 16.41
CA ARG A 51 12.19 21.10 17.84
C ARG A 51 11.07 21.15 18.88
N GLU A 52 9.80 21.02 18.51
CA GLU A 52 8.62 20.98 19.37
C GLU A 52 8.11 19.55 19.49
N SER A 53 7.72 19.15 20.70
CA SER A 53 7.02 17.88 20.92
C SER A 53 5.62 17.97 20.32
N LEU A 54 5.51 17.66 19.02
CA LEU A 54 4.22 17.54 18.35
C LEU A 54 3.61 16.17 18.68
N PHE A 55 2.31 16.13 18.83
CA PHE A 55 1.55 14.92 19.19
C PHE A 55 2.08 14.21 20.45
N PRO A 56 2.33 14.91 21.59
CA PRO A 56 3.00 14.37 22.77
C PRO A 56 2.24 13.19 23.41
N SER A 57 0.93 13.14 23.22
CA SER A 57 0.05 12.06 23.69
C SER A 57 -0.26 11.03 22.60
N GLY A 58 0.40 11.14 21.44
CA GLY A 58 0.17 10.28 20.29
C GLY A 58 -1.12 10.62 19.53
N PHE A 59 -1.50 9.69 18.70
CA PHE A 59 -2.68 9.73 17.84
C PHE A 59 -3.29 8.33 17.71
N ILE A 60 -4.50 8.28 17.19
CA ILE A 60 -5.17 7.03 16.79
C ILE A 60 -5.65 7.15 15.36
N ILE A 61 -5.72 6.01 14.69
CA ILE A 61 -6.38 5.91 13.39
C ILE A 61 -7.86 5.62 13.64
N ALA A 62 -8.73 6.53 13.20
CA ALA A 62 -10.18 6.37 13.34
C ALA A 62 -10.82 5.71 12.11
N ARG A 63 -10.19 5.84 10.94
CA ARG A 63 -10.72 5.29 9.67
C ARG A 63 -9.60 5.09 8.66
N HIS A 64 -9.68 3.99 7.93
CA HIS A 64 -9.05 3.81 6.64
C HIS A 64 -10.13 3.56 5.58
N GLU A 65 -9.94 4.13 4.41
CA GLU A 65 -10.63 3.83 3.17
C GLU A 65 -9.55 3.54 2.13
N ILE A 66 -9.52 2.31 1.61
CA ILE A 66 -8.36 1.79 0.87
C ILE A 66 -8.84 1.27 -0.49
N ASP A 67 -8.18 1.77 -1.54
CA ASP A 67 -8.31 1.29 -2.90
C ASP A 67 -7.03 0.52 -3.27
N TYR A 68 -7.16 -0.75 -3.61
CA TYR A 68 -6.09 -1.56 -4.18
C TYR A 68 -6.14 -1.42 -5.70
N LEU A 69 -5.11 -0.80 -6.28
CA LEU A 69 -5.10 -0.40 -7.69
C LEU A 69 -4.35 -1.39 -8.56
N GLU A 70 -3.23 -1.91 -8.05
CA GLU A 70 -2.34 -2.82 -8.78
C GLU A 70 -1.81 -3.91 -7.84
N GLN A 71 -1.43 -5.05 -8.41
CA GLN A 71 -0.81 -6.13 -7.66
C GLN A 71 0.63 -5.78 -7.31
N LEU A 72 0.98 -5.84 -6.03
CA LEU A 72 2.33 -5.55 -5.57
C LEU A 72 3.14 -6.83 -5.38
N HIS A 73 4.22 -6.96 -6.14
CA HIS A 73 5.21 -8.02 -5.96
C HIS A 73 6.38 -7.54 -5.10
N HIS A 74 6.94 -8.47 -4.31
CA HIS A 74 8.20 -8.21 -3.62
C HIS A 74 9.33 -7.96 -4.64
N ARG A 75 10.10 -6.89 -4.39
CA ARG A 75 11.31 -6.53 -5.14
C ARG A 75 12.32 -5.89 -4.20
N PRO A 76 13.62 -5.92 -4.54
CA PRO A 76 14.67 -5.23 -3.77
C PRO A 76 14.48 -3.71 -3.69
N GLU A 77 13.90 -3.11 -4.74
CA GLU A 77 13.65 -1.67 -4.78
C GLU A 77 12.57 -1.29 -3.78
N PRO A 78 12.81 -0.29 -2.91
CA PRO A 78 11.85 0.13 -1.91
C PRO A 78 10.62 0.78 -2.53
N LEU A 79 9.53 0.74 -1.80
CA LEU A 79 8.33 1.51 -2.08
C LEU A 79 8.54 2.97 -1.66
N SER A 80 7.85 3.86 -2.34
CA SER A 80 7.66 5.25 -1.95
C SER A 80 6.28 5.39 -1.32
N VAL A 81 6.21 5.58 -0.03
CA VAL A 81 4.95 5.87 0.69
C VAL A 81 4.83 7.38 0.80
N ARG A 82 3.86 7.95 0.08
CA ARG A 82 3.64 9.39 -0.05
C ARG A 82 2.41 9.81 0.72
N LEU A 83 2.54 10.85 1.53
CA LEU A 83 1.45 11.37 2.34
C LEU A 83 1.21 12.84 2.02
N THR A 84 -0.06 13.18 1.85
CA THR A 84 -0.54 14.55 1.77
C THR A 84 -1.69 14.76 2.74
N VAL A 85 -1.80 15.95 3.30
CA VAL A 85 -2.92 16.31 4.18
C VAL A 85 -4.01 16.95 3.34
N GLU A 86 -5.15 16.30 3.24
CA GLU A 86 -6.31 16.83 2.50
C GLU A 86 -7.09 17.86 3.32
N ARG A 87 -7.21 17.63 4.63
CA ARG A 87 -8.01 18.48 5.52
C ARG A 87 -7.53 18.40 6.96
N ILE A 88 -7.49 19.54 7.64
CA ILE A 88 -7.21 19.66 9.08
C ILE A 88 -8.50 20.04 9.81
N GLY A 89 -9.05 19.10 10.59
CA GLY A 89 -10.22 19.30 11.44
C GLY A 89 -9.86 19.88 12.81
N ARG A 90 -10.83 19.90 13.74
CA ARG A 90 -10.60 20.39 15.11
C ARG A 90 -9.65 19.50 15.91
N SER A 91 -9.82 18.18 15.81
CA SER A 91 -9.07 17.15 16.52
C SER A 91 -8.48 16.07 15.61
N SER A 92 -8.61 16.22 14.30
CA SER A 92 -8.21 15.22 13.33
C SER A 92 -7.55 15.82 12.09
N ALA A 93 -6.77 15.01 11.38
CA ALA A 93 -6.30 15.26 10.04
C ALA A 93 -6.81 14.16 9.09
N HIS A 94 -7.18 14.55 7.88
CA HIS A 94 -7.48 13.62 6.79
C HIS A 94 -6.23 13.58 5.92
N VAL A 95 -5.67 12.40 5.77
CA VAL A 95 -4.41 12.16 5.09
C VAL A 95 -4.64 11.21 3.93
N GLU A 96 -4.26 11.61 2.73
CA GLU A 96 -4.14 10.70 1.60
C GLU A 96 -2.77 10.03 1.66
N VAL A 97 -2.73 8.71 1.50
CA VAL A 97 -1.52 7.90 1.46
C VAL A 97 -1.48 7.13 0.16
N ASN A 98 -0.43 7.31 -0.63
CA ASN A 98 -0.19 6.59 -1.87
C ASN A 98 1.04 5.70 -1.71
N VAL A 99 0.89 4.40 -1.96
CA VAL A 99 1.99 3.43 -1.96
C VAL A 99 2.39 3.16 -3.40
N CYS A 100 3.59 3.59 -3.77
CA CYS A 100 4.05 3.66 -5.16
C CYS A 100 5.41 2.99 -5.35
N ARG A 101 5.67 2.57 -6.57
CA ARG A 101 7.02 2.37 -7.15
C ARG A 101 6.91 2.85 -8.59
N GLU A 102 7.48 4.03 -8.86
CA GLU A 102 7.30 4.72 -10.14
C GLU A 102 7.45 3.80 -11.36
N PRO A 103 6.58 3.90 -12.34
CA PRO A 103 5.48 4.87 -12.46
C PRO A 103 4.15 4.40 -11.83
N LEU A 104 4.10 3.26 -11.12
CA LEU A 104 2.89 2.61 -10.63
C LEU A 104 2.51 3.06 -9.22
N THR A 105 1.21 3.25 -9.01
CA THR A 105 0.59 3.34 -7.68
C THR A 105 -0.16 2.05 -7.41
N PHE A 106 0.25 1.32 -6.38
CA PHE A 106 -0.33 0.02 -6.02
C PHE A 106 -1.55 0.16 -5.12
N MET A 107 -1.54 1.17 -4.28
CA MET A 107 -2.59 1.38 -3.29
C MET A 107 -2.74 2.86 -2.98
N ARG A 108 -3.98 3.28 -2.81
CA ARG A 108 -4.34 4.59 -2.27
C ARG A 108 -5.17 4.40 -1.02
N ALA A 109 -4.91 5.20 -0.01
CA ALA A 109 -5.72 5.22 1.19
C ALA A 109 -6.09 6.63 1.61
N ARG A 110 -7.32 6.83 2.08
CA ARG A 110 -7.74 8.00 2.85
C ARG A 110 -7.83 7.62 4.30
N THR A 111 -7.04 8.26 5.13
CA THR A 111 -6.91 7.93 6.53
C THR A 111 -7.32 9.11 7.41
N VAL A 112 -8.12 8.84 8.42
CA VAL A 112 -8.47 9.82 9.45
C VAL A 112 -7.61 9.56 10.68
N VAL A 113 -6.70 10.49 10.96
CA VAL A 113 -5.80 10.50 12.12
C VAL A 113 -6.37 11.45 13.16
N VAL A 114 -6.54 11.00 14.41
CA VAL A 114 -7.14 11.77 15.50
C VAL A 114 -6.13 11.96 16.61
N ALA A 115 -5.89 13.22 17.02
CA ALA A 115 -5.05 13.53 18.16
C ALA A 115 -5.71 13.05 19.46
N ARG A 116 -4.94 12.34 20.28
CA ARG A 116 -5.39 11.69 21.50
C ARG A 116 -4.88 12.43 22.73
N ASP A 117 -5.69 12.47 23.76
CA ASP A 117 -5.26 12.76 25.12
C ASP A 117 -4.89 11.45 25.81
N ARG A 118 -3.69 11.40 26.40
CA ARG A 118 -3.12 10.15 26.92
C ARG A 118 -3.84 9.69 28.21
N GLU A 119 -4.25 10.63 29.04
CA GLU A 119 -4.84 10.31 30.34
C GLU A 119 -6.29 9.87 30.21
N SER A 120 -7.10 10.68 29.51
CA SER A 120 -8.52 10.38 29.32
C SER A 120 -8.78 9.35 28.19
N GLY A 121 -7.80 9.10 27.33
CA GLY A 121 -7.96 8.27 26.14
C GLY A 121 -8.85 8.88 25.05
N ARG A 122 -9.37 10.09 25.26
CA ARG A 122 -10.30 10.76 24.35
C ARG A 122 -9.57 11.58 23.28
N SER A 123 -10.30 11.99 22.25
CA SER A 123 -9.80 12.95 21.29
C SER A 123 -9.57 14.31 21.92
N ARG A 124 -8.47 14.98 21.55
CA ARG A 124 -8.18 16.36 21.94
C ARG A 124 -8.10 17.29 20.74
N LYS A 125 -8.22 18.57 20.97
CA LYS A 125 -8.00 19.58 19.92
C LYS A 125 -6.53 19.53 19.47
N LEU A 126 -6.32 19.69 18.17
CA LEU A 126 -4.99 19.95 17.62
C LEU A 126 -4.49 21.32 18.11
N SER A 127 -3.25 21.35 18.57
CA SER A 127 -2.56 22.60 18.93
C SER A 127 -2.29 23.46 17.70
N GLN A 128 -1.96 24.72 17.91
CA GLN A 128 -1.59 25.62 16.81
C GLN A 128 -0.32 25.15 16.10
N SER A 129 0.67 24.64 16.84
CA SER A 129 1.90 24.08 16.30
C SER A 129 1.63 22.84 15.43
N GLU A 130 0.79 21.91 15.91
CA GLU A 130 0.40 20.73 15.16
C GLU A 130 -0.34 21.10 13.85
N ARG A 131 -1.25 22.07 13.93
CA ARG A 131 -1.95 22.56 12.73
C ARG A 131 -1.01 23.19 11.72
N ARG A 132 -0.04 24.02 12.20
CA ARG A 132 0.99 24.63 11.35
C ARG A 132 1.87 23.57 10.69
N PHE A 133 2.31 22.57 11.46
CA PHE A 133 3.09 21.43 10.96
C PHE A 133 2.34 20.70 9.86
N LEU A 134 1.09 20.30 10.10
CA LEU A 134 0.27 19.59 9.13
C LEU A 134 -0.03 20.43 7.88
N SER A 135 -0.13 21.76 8.01
CA SER A 135 -0.37 22.66 6.88
C SER A 135 0.77 22.64 5.86
N ALA A 136 2.00 22.33 6.29
CA ALA A 136 3.13 22.19 5.38
C ALA A 136 3.00 21.01 4.40
N PHE A 137 2.12 20.06 4.69
CA PHE A 137 1.85 18.88 3.87
C PHE A 137 0.47 18.92 3.20
N MET A 138 -0.20 20.07 3.22
CA MET A 138 -1.48 20.19 2.52
C MET A 138 -1.24 20.14 1.01
N SER A 139 -2.01 19.28 0.35
CA SER A 139 -2.04 19.23 -1.10
C SER A 139 -2.52 20.58 -1.66
N ASP A 140 -1.77 21.13 -2.60
CA ASP A 140 -2.25 22.25 -3.41
C ASP A 140 -3.39 21.72 -4.30
N PRO A 141 -4.60 22.27 -4.22
CA PRO A 141 -5.71 21.84 -5.08
C PRO A 141 -5.42 22.04 -6.58
N ALA A 142 -4.39 22.82 -6.94
CA ALA A 142 -3.94 23.02 -8.33
C ALA A 142 -2.98 21.92 -8.82
N VAL A 143 -2.34 21.16 -7.94
CA VAL A 143 -1.46 20.04 -8.32
C VAL A 143 -2.30 18.78 -8.48
N GLY A 144 -2.58 18.44 -9.72
CA GLY A 144 -3.40 17.37 -10.26
C GLY A 144 -3.86 16.27 -9.31
N ARG A 145 -5.15 16.22 -9.07
CA ARG A 145 -5.80 15.01 -8.50
C ARG A 145 -5.47 13.84 -9.42
N VAL A 146 -4.80 12.82 -8.86
CA VAL A 146 -4.78 11.51 -9.51
C VAL A 146 -6.24 11.09 -9.74
N PRO A 147 -6.62 10.58 -10.91
CA PRO A 147 -8.01 10.22 -11.22
C PRO A 147 -8.60 9.35 -10.13
N ASP A 148 -9.85 9.62 -9.75
CA ASP A 148 -10.57 8.84 -8.74
C ASP A 148 -10.81 7.42 -9.29
N PRO A 149 -10.21 6.36 -8.69
CA PRO A 149 -10.36 4.99 -9.18
C PRO A 149 -11.77 4.43 -8.97
N THR A 150 -12.62 5.12 -8.19
CA THR A 150 -14.01 4.70 -7.96
C THR A 150 -14.95 5.15 -9.08
N ARG A 151 -14.48 5.95 -10.05
CA ARG A 151 -15.23 6.18 -11.29
C ARG A 151 -15.37 4.86 -12.02
N ARG A 152 -16.58 4.56 -12.49
CA ARG A 152 -16.94 3.28 -13.15
C ARG A 152 -15.95 2.83 -14.21
N ASP A 153 -15.36 3.76 -14.94
CA ASP A 153 -14.38 3.48 -16.00
C ASP A 153 -13.05 2.93 -15.46
N THR A 154 -12.64 3.37 -14.26
CA THR A 154 -11.39 2.92 -13.60
C THR A 154 -11.57 1.53 -12.97
N VAL A 155 -12.75 1.26 -12.39
CA VAL A 155 -13.05 -0.06 -11.79
C VAL A 155 -13.04 -1.17 -12.85
N VAL A 156 -13.55 -0.90 -14.05
CA VAL A 156 -13.53 -1.88 -15.16
C VAL A 156 -12.09 -2.15 -15.62
N ALA A 157 -11.25 -1.12 -15.72
CA ALA A 157 -9.85 -1.28 -16.12
C ALA A 157 -9.05 -2.08 -15.08
N VAL A 158 -9.26 -1.83 -13.78
CA VAL A 158 -8.60 -2.57 -12.70
C VAL A 158 -9.06 -4.04 -12.68
N ALA A 159 -10.35 -4.29 -12.83
CA ALA A 159 -10.88 -5.66 -12.90
C ALA A 159 -10.31 -6.45 -14.10
N GLN A 160 -10.11 -5.79 -15.24
CA GLN A 160 -9.49 -6.40 -16.41
C GLN A 160 -7.99 -6.65 -16.23
N ALA A 161 -7.26 -5.72 -15.58
CA ALA A 161 -5.84 -5.86 -15.29
C ALA A 161 -5.57 -6.95 -14.23
N MET A 162 -6.52 -7.21 -13.33
CA MET A 162 -6.42 -8.24 -12.30
C MET A 162 -6.93 -9.62 -12.75
N ALA A 163 -7.49 -9.74 -13.95
CA ALA A 163 -7.91 -11.04 -14.49
C ALA A 163 -6.67 -11.92 -14.74
N PRO A 164 -6.67 -13.20 -14.27
CA PRO A 164 -5.55 -14.09 -14.51
C PRO A 164 -5.36 -14.28 -16.02
N ALA A 165 -4.11 -14.11 -16.48
CA ALA A 165 -3.77 -14.38 -17.87
C ALA A 165 -4.17 -15.81 -18.22
N GLN A 166 -5.16 -15.96 -19.09
CA GLN A 166 -5.58 -17.27 -19.58
C GLN A 166 -4.39 -17.89 -20.28
N ARG A 167 -3.78 -18.92 -19.65
CA ARG A 167 -2.81 -19.79 -20.32
C ARG A 167 -3.54 -20.45 -21.48
N THR A 168 -3.33 -19.97 -22.68
CA THR A 168 -3.67 -20.69 -23.90
C THR A 168 -2.83 -21.94 -23.94
N ALA A 169 -3.39 -23.05 -23.46
CA ALA A 169 -2.86 -24.36 -23.69
C ALA A 169 -3.04 -24.65 -25.17
N ALA A 170 -1.98 -24.46 -25.93
CA ALA A 170 -1.88 -24.97 -27.30
C ALA A 170 -1.99 -26.49 -27.24
N ARG A 171 -3.16 -27.02 -27.60
CA ARG A 171 -3.34 -28.42 -27.93
C ARG A 171 -2.66 -28.65 -29.29
N SER A 172 -1.41 -29.10 -29.29
CA SER A 172 -0.84 -29.74 -30.44
C SER A 172 -1.35 -31.18 -30.45
N GLY A 173 -2.38 -31.41 -31.27
CA GLY A 173 -2.74 -32.74 -31.68
C GLY A 173 -1.75 -33.25 -32.72
N ALA A 174 -1.17 -34.38 -32.47
CA ALA A 174 -0.62 -35.28 -33.51
C ALA A 174 -0.72 -36.70 -32.97
N GLY A 175 -1.41 -37.46 -33.47
CA GLY A 175 -1.76 -38.55 -34.27
C GLY A 175 -0.83 -39.74 -34.22
N VAL A 176 -1.42 -40.89 -33.84
CA VAL A 176 -1.28 -42.23 -34.40
C VAL A 176 0.13 -42.88 -34.46
N GLY A 177 0.21 -44.01 -33.77
CA GLY A 177 1.30 -44.98 -33.97
C GLY A 177 1.15 -46.18 -33.03
N ALA A 178 0.32 -47.13 -33.44
CA ALA A 178 0.25 -48.45 -32.80
C ALA A 178 1.48 -49.27 -33.14
N SER A 179 2.10 -49.89 -32.14
CA SER A 179 2.92 -51.08 -32.34
C SER A 179 2.92 -51.96 -31.10
N ARG A 180 2.55 -53.22 -31.38
CA ARG A 180 2.50 -54.36 -30.44
C ARG A 180 3.94 -54.77 -30.06
N GLY A 181 4.08 -55.30 -28.83
CA GLY A 181 5.15 -56.27 -28.64
C GLY A 181 5.65 -56.38 -27.20
N SER A 182 5.28 -57.49 -26.62
CA SER A 182 6.10 -58.39 -25.82
C SER A 182 6.22 -58.19 -24.30
N ARG A 183 5.60 -59.14 -23.63
CA ARG A 183 5.73 -59.49 -22.23
C ARG A 183 7.18 -59.89 -21.85
N ARG A 184 7.69 -59.40 -20.74
CA ARG A 184 8.63 -60.16 -19.93
C ARG A 184 8.37 -59.91 -18.42
N ARG A 185 7.93 -60.96 -17.74
CA ARG A 185 7.95 -61.09 -16.29
C ARG A 185 9.40 -61.25 -15.85
N VAL A 186 9.82 -60.58 -14.79
CA VAL A 186 10.88 -61.10 -13.89
C VAL A 186 10.40 -60.89 -12.45
N ARG A 187 10.55 -62.02 -11.72
CA ARG A 187 10.13 -62.21 -10.33
C ARG A 187 11.03 -61.45 -9.34
N ALA A 188 10.45 -61.20 -8.23
CA ALA A 188 11.07 -60.80 -6.98
C ALA A 188 12.14 -61.82 -6.46
N SER A 189 13.11 -61.32 -5.75
CA SER A 189 13.73 -62.05 -4.65
C SER A 189 14.20 -61.10 -3.55
N VAL A 190 13.83 -61.46 -2.38
CA VAL A 190 14.15 -60.89 -1.08
C VAL A 190 15.60 -61.22 -0.71
N GLY A 191 16.26 -60.31 -0.05
CA GLY A 191 17.50 -60.42 0.66
C GLY A 191 17.70 -59.17 1.48
#